data_58871c18a52ea95f6515b5a809cc13d9
#
_entry.id   58871c18a52ea95f6515b5a809cc13d9
#
_cell.length_a   1.000
_cell.length_b   1.000
_cell.length_c   1.000
_cell.angle_alpha   90.00
_cell.angle_beta   90.00
_cell.angle_gamma   90.00
#
_symmetry.space_group_name_H-M   'P 1'
#
loop_
_entity.id
_entity.type
_entity.pdbx_description
1 polymer ?
#
loop_
_entity_poly.entity_id
_entity_poly.type
_entity_poly.pdbx_seq_one_letter_code
_entity_poly.pdbx_strand_id
1 'polypeptide(L)'
;FMIDRVEEFVPGESCVAYKNVCINEPHFQGHFPGNPIMPGVLTIEALAQTGAVAILSMPENKGKNALFGGVDKLRFKRQVIPGDVLKLEVKIIKRKGPIGVGEAIATVNGEVAVKGELTFAIV
;
A
#
# COMPACT_ATOMS: atom_id res chain seq x y z
N PHE A 1 7.54 -8.95 -3.96
CA PHE A 1 7.24 -7.52 -3.80
C PHE A 1 6.08 -7.13 -4.71
N MET A 2 5.04 -6.55 -4.14
CA MET A 2 3.79 -6.30 -4.89
C MET A 2 3.82 -5.04 -5.73
N ILE A 3 4.66 -4.08 -5.40
CA ILE A 3 4.76 -2.81 -6.12
C ILE A 3 5.56 -3.00 -7.40
N ASP A 4 5.03 -2.55 -8.54
CA ASP A 4 5.73 -2.66 -9.82
C ASP A 4 6.74 -1.53 -10.03
N ARG A 5 6.41 -0.32 -9.57
CA ARG A 5 7.34 0.80 -9.61
C ARG A 5 7.01 1.86 -8.58
N VAL A 6 8.04 2.56 -8.15
CA VAL A 6 7.91 3.76 -7.31
C VAL A 6 8.05 4.97 -8.23
N GLU A 7 7.06 5.86 -8.23
CA GLU A 7 7.10 7.06 -9.06
C GLU A 7 7.88 8.18 -8.38
N GLU A 8 7.58 8.41 -7.10
CA GLU A 8 8.27 9.41 -6.32
C GLU A 8 8.19 9.08 -4.84
N PHE A 9 9.15 9.56 -4.06
CA PHE A 9 9.08 9.48 -2.61
C PHE A 9 9.88 10.61 -1.98
N VAL A 10 9.42 11.01 -0.80
CA VAL A 10 10.14 11.97 0.06
C VAL A 10 10.43 11.23 1.36
N PRO A 11 11.70 10.95 1.68
CA PRO A 11 12.05 10.15 2.86
C PRO A 11 11.39 10.69 4.15
N GLY A 12 10.70 9.81 4.87
CA GLY A 12 10.00 10.16 6.09
C GLY A 12 8.68 10.87 5.90
N GLU A 13 8.29 11.21 4.67
CA GLU A 13 7.08 11.99 4.40
C GLU A 13 6.05 11.27 3.55
N SER A 14 6.44 10.76 2.38
CA SER A 14 5.47 10.19 1.45
C SER A 14 6.10 9.27 0.42
N CYS A 15 5.26 8.46 -0.21
CA CYS A 15 5.63 7.67 -1.37
C CYS A 15 4.42 7.51 -2.29
N VAL A 16 4.67 7.57 -3.59
CA VAL A 16 3.70 7.26 -4.64
C VAL A 16 4.25 6.12 -5.46
N ALA A 17 3.49 5.05 -5.56
CA ALA A 17 3.88 3.85 -6.29
C ALA A 17 2.72 3.33 -7.14
N TYR A 18 3.02 2.38 -8.01
CA TYR A 18 2.02 1.78 -8.90
C TYR A 18 2.11 0.27 -8.86
N LYS A 19 0.94 -0.36 -8.96
CA LYS A 19 0.82 -1.80 -9.14
C LYS A 19 -0.13 -2.07 -10.29
N ASN A 20 0.34 -2.83 -11.28
CA ASN A 20 -0.49 -3.36 -12.35
C ASN A 20 -1.16 -4.64 -11.86
N VAL A 21 -2.47 -4.71 -11.98
CA VAL A 21 -3.22 -5.89 -11.55
C VAL A 21 -3.37 -6.83 -12.76
N CYS A 22 -2.75 -8.01 -12.66
CA CYS A 22 -2.70 -8.99 -13.75
C CYS A 22 -3.50 -10.24 -13.40
N ILE A 23 -4.22 -10.77 -14.40
CA ILE A 23 -5.00 -12.01 -14.22
C ILE A 23 -4.11 -13.22 -13.87
N ASN A 24 -2.84 -13.19 -14.26
CA ASN A 24 -1.89 -14.27 -13.99
C ASN A 24 -1.39 -14.31 -12.54
N GLU A 25 -1.76 -13.34 -11.71
CA GLU A 25 -1.38 -13.35 -10.31
C GLU A 25 -2.07 -14.51 -9.59
N PRO A 26 -1.34 -15.28 -8.74
CA PRO A 26 -1.88 -16.51 -8.15
C PRO A 26 -3.18 -16.34 -7.36
N HIS A 27 -3.41 -15.18 -6.74
CA HIS A 27 -4.61 -14.97 -5.94
C HIS A 27 -5.91 -15.01 -6.78
N PHE A 28 -5.85 -14.77 -8.09
CA PHE A 28 -7.04 -14.84 -8.93
C PHE A 28 -7.50 -16.26 -9.25
N GLN A 29 -6.65 -17.25 -9.03
CA GLN A 29 -7.02 -18.64 -9.24
C GLN A 29 -8.05 -19.12 -8.22
N GLY A 30 -8.01 -18.57 -7.01
CA GLY A 30 -8.91 -18.94 -5.92
C GLY A 30 -9.94 -17.88 -5.54
N HIS A 31 -9.86 -16.69 -6.10
CA HIS A 31 -10.67 -15.53 -5.67
C HIS A 31 -11.11 -14.71 -6.86
N PHE A 32 -12.07 -15.02 -7.39
CA PHE A 32 -13.21 -15.82 -7.61
C PHE A 32 -13.13 -16.40 -9.03
N PRO A 33 -13.12 -17.70 -9.25
CA PRO A 33 -13.03 -18.28 -10.58
C PRO A 33 -14.13 -17.73 -11.49
N GLY A 34 -13.76 -17.22 -12.68
CA GLY A 34 -14.71 -16.63 -13.62
C GLY A 34 -15.11 -15.19 -13.31
N ASN A 35 -14.78 -14.67 -12.14
CA ASN A 35 -15.04 -13.28 -11.76
C ASN A 35 -13.88 -12.80 -10.88
N PRO A 36 -12.69 -12.59 -11.45
CA PRO A 36 -11.49 -12.28 -10.66
C PRO A 36 -11.58 -10.88 -10.05
N ILE A 37 -11.42 -10.84 -8.72
CA ILE A 37 -11.40 -9.61 -7.94
C ILE A 37 -10.19 -9.68 -7.02
N MET A 38 -9.40 -8.61 -6.99
CA MET A 38 -8.26 -8.54 -6.09
C MET A 38 -8.75 -8.46 -4.65
N PRO A 39 -8.31 -9.37 -3.76
CA PRO A 39 -8.67 -9.27 -2.33
C PRO A 39 -8.23 -7.94 -1.74
N GLY A 40 -9.12 -7.32 -0.95
CA GLY A 40 -8.83 -6.03 -0.33
C GLY A 40 -7.59 -6.05 0.55
N VAL A 41 -7.33 -7.16 1.23
CA VAL A 41 -6.13 -7.31 2.08
C VAL A 41 -4.84 -7.20 1.27
N LEU A 42 -4.84 -7.62 -0.01
CA LEU A 42 -3.66 -7.49 -0.87
C LEU A 42 -3.43 -6.04 -1.29
N THR A 43 -4.49 -5.26 -1.47
CA THR A 43 -4.36 -3.82 -1.72
C THR A 43 -3.78 -3.13 -0.49
N ILE A 44 -4.23 -3.51 0.71
CA ILE A 44 -3.66 -2.99 1.96
C ILE A 44 -2.19 -3.36 2.07
N GLU A 45 -1.81 -4.59 1.72
CA GLU A 45 -0.41 -5.01 1.73
C GLU A 45 0.44 -4.19 0.76
N ALA A 46 -0.08 -3.89 -0.43
CA ALA A 46 0.61 -3.03 -1.39
C ALA A 46 0.79 -1.60 -0.84
N LEU A 47 -0.22 -1.06 -0.17
CA LEU A 47 -0.14 0.24 0.50
C LEU A 47 0.88 0.20 1.63
N ALA A 48 0.93 -0.89 2.37
CA ALA A 48 1.90 -1.08 3.44
C ALA A 48 3.33 -1.06 2.90
N GLN A 49 3.59 -1.74 1.79
CA GLN A 49 4.90 -1.72 1.14
C GLN A 49 5.26 -0.33 0.64
N THR A 50 4.29 0.42 0.13
CA THR A 50 4.48 1.81 -0.29
C THR A 50 4.91 2.69 0.89
N GLY A 51 4.23 2.55 2.02
CA GLY A 51 4.60 3.26 3.24
C GLY A 51 5.98 2.88 3.74
N ALA A 52 6.34 1.60 3.63
CA ALA A 52 7.67 1.13 4.02
C ALA A 52 8.77 1.81 3.19
N VAL A 53 8.55 2.04 1.90
CA VAL A 53 9.52 2.77 1.07
C VAL A 53 9.77 4.17 1.64
N ALA A 54 8.73 4.91 1.99
CA ALA A 54 8.87 6.26 2.54
C ALA A 54 9.66 6.26 3.84
N ILE A 55 9.40 5.31 4.73
CA ILE A 55 10.02 5.25 6.06
C ILE A 55 11.43 4.70 6.02
N LEU A 56 11.64 3.60 5.30
CA LEU A 56 12.93 2.92 5.30
C LEU A 56 13.96 3.61 4.38
N SER A 57 13.53 4.56 3.55
CA SER A 57 14.44 5.36 2.75
C SER A 57 15.17 6.45 3.55
N MET A 58 14.75 6.69 4.80
CA MET A 58 15.47 7.61 5.68
C MET A 58 16.82 7.03 6.06
N PRO A 59 17.92 7.83 6.03
CA PRO A 59 19.26 7.31 6.35
C PRO A 59 19.37 6.65 7.71
N GLU A 60 18.69 7.18 8.72
CA GLU A 60 18.71 6.63 10.09
C GLU A 60 18.02 5.28 10.21
N ASN A 61 17.23 4.89 9.20
CA ASN A 61 16.52 3.61 9.20
C ASN A 61 17.20 2.54 8.34
N LYS A 62 18.40 2.82 7.85
CA LYS A 62 19.15 1.87 7.04
C LYS A 62 19.38 0.56 7.81
N GLY A 63 19.02 -0.55 7.18
CA GLY A 63 19.14 -1.88 7.77
C GLY A 63 18.00 -2.26 8.70
N LYS A 64 17.01 -1.38 8.89
CA LYS A 64 15.83 -1.66 9.71
C LYS A 64 14.68 -2.20 8.87
N ASN A 65 13.67 -2.73 9.55
CA ASN A 65 12.44 -3.20 8.95
C ASN A 65 11.25 -2.38 9.45
N ALA A 66 10.18 -2.37 8.66
CA ALA A 66 8.91 -1.80 9.08
C ALA A 66 7.91 -2.94 9.30
N LEU A 67 7.34 -2.99 10.49
CA LEU A 67 6.30 -3.96 10.84
C LEU A 67 4.97 -3.23 10.95
N PHE A 68 3.93 -3.79 10.36
CA PHE A 68 2.60 -3.20 10.43
C PHE A 68 1.87 -3.72 11.65
N GLY A 69 1.39 -2.80 12.50
CA GLY A 69 0.74 -3.11 13.76
C GLY A 69 -0.76 -2.91 13.74
N GLY A 70 -1.30 -2.24 12.72
CA GLY A 70 -2.72 -2.01 12.67
C GLY A 70 -3.18 -1.19 11.48
N VAL A 71 -4.49 -1.26 11.22
CA VAL A 71 -5.18 -0.49 10.20
C VAL A 71 -6.38 0.16 10.86
N ASP A 72 -6.59 1.44 10.61
CA ASP A 72 -7.70 2.19 11.17
C ASP A 72 -8.43 2.97 10.07
N LYS A 73 -9.67 3.32 10.30
CA LYS A 73 -10.49 4.11 9.36
C LYS A 73 -10.54 3.53 7.96
N LEU A 74 -10.50 2.21 7.86
CA LEU A 74 -10.45 1.50 6.58
C LEU A 74 -11.77 1.62 5.83
N ARG A 75 -11.69 1.95 4.55
CA ARG A 75 -12.82 2.02 3.64
C ARG A 75 -12.49 1.36 2.32
N PHE A 76 -13.34 0.42 1.91
CA PHE A 76 -13.31 -0.18 0.59
C PHE A 76 -14.39 0.48 -0.26
N LYS A 77 -13.99 1.18 -1.33
CA LYS A 77 -14.90 2.00 -2.13
C LYS A 77 -15.27 1.38 -3.47
N ARG A 78 -14.41 0.55 -4.03
CA ARG A 78 -14.67 -0.18 -5.26
C ARG A 78 -13.80 -1.43 -5.34
N GLN A 79 -14.24 -2.39 -6.17
CA GLN A 79 -13.46 -3.60 -6.44
C GLN A 79 -12.30 -3.27 -7.38
N VAL A 80 -11.22 -4.04 -7.23
CA VAL A 80 -10.03 -3.97 -8.09
C VAL A 80 -9.97 -5.26 -8.89
N ILE A 81 -9.88 -5.15 -10.19
CA ILE A 81 -9.92 -6.29 -11.12
C ILE A 81 -8.67 -6.28 -12.02
N PRO A 82 -8.36 -7.41 -12.68
CA PRO A 82 -7.27 -7.46 -13.66
C PRO A 82 -7.46 -6.41 -14.75
N GLY A 83 -6.38 -5.76 -15.13
CA GLY A 83 -6.37 -4.63 -16.07
C GLY A 83 -6.35 -3.28 -15.37
N ASP A 84 -6.73 -3.22 -14.09
CA ASP A 84 -6.62 -1.99 -13.33
C ASP A 84 -5.16 -1.67 -13.02
N VAL A 85 -4.85 -0.38 -12.98
CA VAL A 85 -3.57 0.13 -12.48
C VAL A 85 -3.85 0.83 -11.17
N LEU A 86 -3.33 0.29 -10.09
CA LEU A 86 -3.45 0.90 -8.76
C LEU A 86 -2.40 1.96 -8.58
N LYS A 87 -2.83 3.18 -8.32
CA LYS A 87 -1.95 4.23 -7.81
C LYS A 87 -2.00 4.15 -6.28
N LEU A 88 -0.84 3.95 -5.67
CA LEU A 88 -0.69 3.75 -4.24
C LEU A 88 0.00 4.96 -3.64
N GLU A 89 -0.67 5.64 -2.73
CA GLU A 89 -0.13 6.85 -2.10
C GLU A 89 -0.19 6.71 -0.59
N VAL A 90 0.95 6.90 0.06
CA VAL A 90 1.04 6.92 1.52
C VAL A 90 1.74 8.18 1.96
N LYS A 91 1.13 8.88 2.90
CA LYS A 91 1.66 10.09 3.52
C LYS A 91 1.80 9.85 5.01
N ILE A 92 3.01 10.03 5.53
CA ILE A 92 3.26 9.88 6.96
C ILE A 92 2.69 11.10 7.68
N ILE A 93 1.71 10.87 8.53
CA ILE A 93 1.00 11.96 9.22
C ILE A 93 1.36 12.08 10.69
N LYS A 94 1.99 11.03 11.26
CA LYS A 94 2.38 11.01 12.66
C LYS A 94 3.61 10.16 12.84
N ARG A 95 4.53 10.62 13.68
CA ARG A 95 5.72 9.86 14.02
C ARG A 95 6.07 10.09 15.49
N LYS A 96 6.21 9.01 16.26
CA LYS A 96 6.64 9.09 17.66
C LYS A 96 7.60 7.95 17.96
N GLY A 97 8.89 8.25 18.05
CA GLY A 97 9.92 7.24 18.21
C GLY A 97 9.89 6.24 17.04
N PRO A 98 9.86 4.93 17.31
CA PRO A 98 9.82 3.92 16.26
C PRO A 98 8.41 3.73 15.65
N ILE A 99 7.38 4.36 16.22
CA ILE A 99 6.00 4.19 15.79
C ILE A 99 5.61 5.31 14.83
N GLY A 100 4.92 4.98 13.76
CA GLY A 100 4.40 5.95 12.82
C GLY A 100 3.04 5.57 12.28
N VAL A 101 2.32 6.57 11.77
CA VAL A 101 1.02 6.40 11.13
C VAL A 101 1.09 7.01 9.74
N GLY A 102 0.65 6.26 8.74
CA GLY A 102 0.56 6.70 7.37
C GLY A 102 -0.90 6.74 6.92
N GLU A 103 -1.28 7.84 6.26
CA GLU A 103 -2.54 7.93 5.55
C GLU A 103 -2.35 7.30 4.18
N ALA A 104 -3.15 6.28 3.87
CA ALA A 104 -2.98 5.45 2.70
C ALA A 104 -4.20 5.50 1.79
N ILE A 105 -3.97 5.67 0.50
CA ILE A 105 -5.01 5.72 -0.53
C ILE A 105 -4.56 4.93 -1.75
N ALA A 106 -5.42 4.03 -2.22
CA ALA A 106 -5.26 3.35 -3.49
C ALA A 106 -6.36 3.80 -4.44
N THR A 107 -5.98 4.25 -5.63
CA THR A 107 -6.93 4.74 -6.64
C THR A 107 -6.76 4.00 -7.96
N VAL A 108 -7.87 3.90 -8.72
CA VAL A 108 -7.88 3.41 -10.10
C VAL A 108 -8.52 4.49 -10.96
N ASN A 109 -7.77 5.01 -11.94
CA ASN A 109 -8.24 6.09 -12.80
C ASN A 109 -8.80 7.29 -12.01
N GLY A 110 -8.15 7.64 -10.89
CA GLY A 110 -8.58 8.75 -10.03
C GLY A 110 -9.71 8.42 -9.06
N GLU A 111 -10.29 7.23 -9.12
CA GLU A 111 -11.36 6.80 -8.23
C GLU A 111 -10.80 6.02 -7.05
N VAL A 112 -11.18 6.40 -5.83
CA VAL A 112 -10.70 5.72 -4.63
C VAL A 112 -11.22 4.28 -4.58
N ALA A 113 -10.30 3.33 -4.48
CA ALA A 113 -10.64 1.92 -4.27
C ALA A 113 -10.57 1.55 -2.79
N VAL A 114 -9.47 1.93 -2.13
CA VAL A 114 -9.24 1.65 -0.71
C VAL A 114 -8.58 2.86 -0.09
N LYS A 115 -8.97 3.20 1.14
CA LYS A 115 -8.27 4.19 1.95
C LYS A 115 -8.30 3.82 3.43
N GLY A 116 -7.31 4.29 4.17
CA GLY A 116 -7.22 4.03 5.60
C GLY A 116 -5.96 4.62 6.20
N GLU A 117 -5.78 4.36 7.48
CA GLU A 117 -4.56 4.73 8.20
C GLU A 117 -3.82 3.45 8.60
N LEU A 118 -2.53 3.41 8.33
CA LEU A 118 -1.67 2.28 8.65
C LEU A 118 -0.72 2.68 9.77
N THR A 119 -0.69 1.87 10.83
CA THR A 119 0.27 2.04 11.92
C THR A 119 1.41 1.06 11.73
N PHE A 120 2.62 1.53 11.86
CA PHE A 120 3.81 0.71 11.69
C PHE A 120 4.84 1.00 12.79
N ALA A 121 5.73 0.03 13.00
CA ALA A 121 6.88 0.16 13.89
C ALA A 121 8.16 -0.12 13.12
N ILE A 122 9.20 0.66 13.39
CA ILE A 122 10.52 0.46 12.79
C ILE A 122 11.37 -0.35 13.77
N VAL A 123 11.88 -1.47 13.31
CA VAL A 123 12.66 -2.39 14.15
C VAL A 123 14.00 -2.77 13.51
#